data_a860d6c7fbec0c77a68885b7e4fda77e
#
_entry.id   a860d6c7fbec0c77a68885b7e4fda77e
#
_cell.length_a   1.000
_cell.length_b   1.000
_cell.length_c   1.000
_cell.angle_alpha   90.00
_cell.angle_beta   90.00
_cell.angle_gamma   90.00
#
_symmetry.space_group_name_H-M   'P 1'
#
loop_
_entity.id
_entity.type
_entity.pdbx_description
1 polymer ?
#
loop_
_entity_poly.entity_id
_entity_poly.type
_entity_poly.pdbx_seq_one_letter_code
_entity_poly.pdbx_strand_id
1 'polypeptide(L)'
;MITHHFSDGLYAKESQFSEGMAILKHVHDFSHLSILAKGKVAVMKGEDVEVIEAPACIEIKAGVTHGVKALTDCVWFCIHATDEKDPSKVDDILIGV
;
A
#
# COMPACT_ATOMS: atom_id res chain seq x y z
N MET A 1 6.12 4.54 -10.09
CA MET A 1 7.39 3.80 -9.90
C MET A 1 7.30 2.97 -8.63
N ILE A 2 7.77 1.74 -8.68
CA ILE A 2 7.77 0.81 -7.55
C ILE A 2 9.20 0.51 -7.15
N THR A 3 9.50 0.58 -5.86
CA THR A 3 10.80 0.20 -5.31
C THR A 3 10.58 -0.81 -4.19
N HIS A 4 11.34 -1.89 -4.21
CA HIS A 4 11.26 -2.95 -3.20
C HIS A 4 12.37 -2.76 -2.16
N HIS A 5 11.99 -2.81 -0.88
CA HIS A 5 12.93 -2.71 0.23
C HIS A 5 12.84 -3.97 1.09
N PHE A 6 13.96 -4.62 1.35
CA PHE A 6 14.01 -5.85 2.12
C PHE A 6 14.87 -5.69 3.38
N SER A 7 14.42 -6.33 4.45
CA SER A 7 15.19 -6.51 5.68
C SER A 7 14.88 -7.89 6.22
N ASP A 8 15.53 -8.28 7.31
CA ASP A 8 15.27 -9.58 7.93
C ASP A 8 13.84 -9.63 8.45
N GLY A 9 13.03 -10.52 7.88
CA GLY A 9 11.65 -10.73 8.26
C GLY A 9 10.69 -9.62 7.83
N LEU A 10 11.13 -8.63 7.05
CA LEU A 10 10.31 -7.50 6.63
C LEU A 10 10.49 -7.15 5.16
N TYR A 11 9.40 -6.70 4.56
CA TYR A 11 9.38 -6.17 3.20
C TYR A 11 8.57 -4.89 3.17
N ALA A 12 9.08 -3.87 2.49
CA ALA A 12 8.33 -2.64 2.22
C ALA A 12 8.29 -2.38 0.72
N LYS A 13 7.07 -2.23 0.19
CA LYS A 13 6.84 -1.84 -1.20
C LYS A 13 6.58 -0.34 -1.24
N GLU A 14 7.50 0.39 -1.86
CA GLU A 14 7.37 1.83 -2.05
C GLU A 14 6.74 2.10 -3.41
N SER A 15 5.64 2.84 -3.42
CA SER A 15 4.95 3.26 -4.63
C SER A 15 4.96 4.78 -4.72
N GLN A 16 5.40 5.30 -5.87
CA GLN A 16 5.34 6.72 -6.17
C GLN A 16 4.23 6.95 -7.18
N PHE A 17 3.24 7.75 -6.78
CA PHE A 17 2.06 8.05 -7.59
C PHE A 17 2.08 9.51 -8.02
N SER A 18 1.73 9.77 -9.27
CA SER A 18 1.38 11.12 -9.70
C SER A 18 -0.07 11.45 -9.32
N GLU A 19 -0.36 12.74 -9.18
CA GLU A 19 -1.72 13.22 -8.95
C GLU A 19 -2.70 12.57 -9.92
N GLY A 20 -3.82 12.08 -9.40
CA GLY A 20 -4.87 11.43 -10.18
C GLY A 20 -4.70 9.94 -10.40
N MET A 21 -3.52 9.37 -10.15
CA MET A 21 -3.31 7.92 -10.26
C MET A 21 -4.02 7.18 -9.14
N ALA A 22 -4.47 5.97 -9.43
CA ALA A 22 -5.16 5.13 -8.46
C ALA A 22 -4.66 3.69 -8.53
N ILE A 23 -4.63 3.04 -7.36
CA ILE A 23 -4.49 1.60 -7.26
C ILE A 23 -5.89 1.01 -7.31
N LEU A 24 -6.10 0.03 -8.17
CA LEU A 24 -7.38 -0.67 -8.27
C LEU A 24 -7.74 -1.31 -6.95
N LYS A 25 -9.04 -1.40 -6.68
CA LYS A 25 -9.56 -2.06 -5.47
C LYS A 25 -9.21 -3.53 -5.49
N HIS A 26 -8.72 -4.03 -4.36
CA HIS A 26 -8.50 -5.46 -4.17
C HIS A 26 -8.66 -5.83 -2.70
N VAL A 27 -8.74 -7.15 -2.45
CA VAL A 27 -8.87 -7.72 -1.11
C VAL A 27 -7.62 -8.52 -0.82
N HIS A 28 -7.07 -8.33 0.38
CA HIS A 28 -5.91 -9.11 0.85
C HIS A 28 -6.36 -10.21 1.81
N ASP A 29 -5.58 -11.29 1.84
CA ASP A 29 -5.82 -12.40 2.76
C ASP A 29 -5.28 -12.13 4.17
N PHE A 30 -4.47 -11.08 4.34
CA PHE A 30 -3.89 -10.72 5.63
C PHE A 30 -3.80 -9.21 5.76
N SER A 31 -3.79 -8.75 7.02
CA SER A 31 -3.66 -7.33 7.34
C SER A 31 -2.21 -6.86 7.21
N HIS A 32 -2.02 -5.59 6.86
CA HIS A 32 -0.69 -4.98 6.82
C HIS A 32 -0.77 -3.50 7.16
N LEU A 33 0.38 -2.90 7.43
CA LEU A 33 0.50 -1.47 7.63
C LEU A 33 0.87 -0.78 6.31
N SER A 34 0.34 0.41 6.12
CA SER A 34 0.72 1.30 5.04
C SER A 34 1.09 2.67 5.58
N ILE A 35 2.13 3.27 5.01
CA ILE A 35 2.60 4.60 5.40
C ILE A 35 2.51 5.53 4.20
N LEU A 36 1.79 6.64 4.38
CA LEU A 36 1.82 7.75 3.44
C LEU A 36 2.94 8.70 3.89
N ALA A 37 4.05 8.68 3.15
CA ALA A 37 5.24 9.46 3.49
C ALA A 37 5.20 10.87 2.91
N LYS A 38 4.48 11.06 1.79
CA LYS A 38 4.37 12.35 1.11
C LYS A 38 3.02 12.44 0.41
N GLY A 39 2.42 13.62 0.45
CA GLY A 39 1.23 13.95 -0.32
C GLY A 39 -0.08 13.71 0.40
N LYS A 40 -1.16 13.60 -0.40
CA LYS A 40 -2.52 13.44 0.07
C LYS A 40 -3.22 12.39 -0.79
N VAL A 41 -3.95 11.48 -0.15
CA VAL A 41 -4.67 10.40 -0.83
C VAL A 41 -6.11 10.31 -0.35
N ALA A 42 -6.98 9.76 -1.20
CA ALA A 42 -8.28 9.25 -0.80
C ALA A 42 -8.17 7.73 -0.67
N VAL A 43 -8.46 7.19 0.50
CA VAL A 43 -8.45 5.75 0.77
C VAL A 43 -9.89 5.26 0.81
N MET A 44 -10.18 4.25 -0.01
CA MET A 44 -11.48 3.59 -0.04
C MET A 44 -11.37 2.29 0.74
N LYS A 45 -12.24 2.11 1.77
CA LYS A 45 -12.29 0.91 2.60
C LYS A 45 -13.73 0.42 2.59
N GLY A 46 -14.01 -0.62 1.80
CA GLY A 46 -15.40 -1.01 1.58
C GLY A 46 -16.18 0.12 0.91
N GLU A 47 -17.22 0.63 1.58
CA GLU A 47 -18.03 1.76 1.09
C GLU A 47 -17.57 3.12 1.63
N ASP A 48 -16.64 3.12 2.57
CA ASP A 48 -16.14 4.35 3.19
C ASP A 48 -14.98 4.94 2.39
N VAL A 49 -14.92 6.27 2.38
CA VAL A 49 -13.82 7.04 1.77
C VAL A 49 -13.25 7.98 2.83
N GLU A 50 -11.94 7.93 3.01
CA GLU A 50 -11.23 8.79 3.94
C GLU A 50 -10.10 9.52 3.21
N VAL A 51 -10.00 10.84 3.40
CA VAL A 51 -8.88 11.63 2.89
C VAL A 51 -7.80 11.68 3.96
N ILE A 52 -6.58 11.30 3.58
CA ILE A 52 -5.43 11.21 4.48
C ILE A 52 -4.31 12.07 3.94
N GLU A 53 -3.68 12.85 4.82
CA GLU A 53 -2.55 13.71 4.49
C GLU A 53 -1.29 13.22 5.21
N ALA A 54 -0.16 13.23 4.50
CA ALA A 54 1.11 12.79 5.04
C ALA A 54 1.63 13.73 6.15
N PRO A 55 2.37 13.19 7.13
CA PRO A 55 2.68 11.78 7.33
C PRO A 55 1.53 11.02 8.01
N ALA A 56 1.28 9.81 7.57
CA ALA A 56 0.22 8.98 8.16
C ALA A 56 0.59 7.50 8.09
N CYS A 57 0.16 6.73 9.08
CA CYS A 57 0.28 5.28 9.10
C CYS A 57 -1.11 4.70 9.32
N ILE A 58 -1.53 3.79 8.44
CA ILE A 58 -2.85 3.17 8.52
C ILE A 58 -2.74 1.66 8.43
N GLU A 59 -3.71 0.97 9.04
CA GLU A 59 -3.85 -0.47 8.88
C GLU A 59 -4.82 -0.78 7.74
N ILE A 60 -4.41 -1.65 6.83
CA ILE A 60 -5.27 -2.24 5.80
C ILE A 60 -5.64 -3.63 6.27
N LYS A 61 -6.92 -3.83 6.62
CA LYS A 61 -7.38 -5.09 7.21
C LYS A 61 -7.66 -6.15 6.16
N ALA A 62 -7.33 -7.40 6.52
CA ALA A 62 -7.67 -8.57 5.71
C ALA A 62 -9.19 -8.64 5.48
N GLY A 63 -9.57 -9.09 4.29
CA GLY A 63 -10.97 -9.29 3.93
C GLY A 63 -11.75 -8.04 3.58
N VAL A 64 -11.14 -6.86 3.65
CA VAL A 64 -11.79 -5.60 3.30
C VAL A 64 -11.29 -5.13 1.93
N THR A 65 -12.22 -4.88 1.01
CA THR A 65 -11.89 -4.28 -0.28
C THR A 65 -11.39 -2.86 -0.06
N HIS A 66 -10.22 -2.53 -0.61
CA HIS A 66 -9.66 -1.20 -0.47
C HIS A 66 -9.02 -0.72 -1.78
N GLY A 67 -8.87 0.59 -1.89
CA GLY A 67 -8.16 1.24 -2.97
C GLY A 67 -7.61 2.58 -2.51
N VAL A 68 -6.67 3.12 -3.27
CA VAL A 68 -6.02 4.40 -2.95
C VAL A 68 -5.97 5.24 -4.22
N LYS A 69 -6.36 6.51 -4.11
CA LYS A 69 -6.24 7.47 -5.20
C LYS A 69 -5.38 8.65 -4.76
N ALA A 70 -4.37 8.98 -5.53
CA ALA A 70 -3.51 10.13 -5.26
C ALA A 70 -4.24 11.44 -5.58
N LEU A 71 -4.40 12.28 -4.56
CA LEU A 71 -4.97 13.62 -4.72
C LEU A 71 -3.89 14.65 -5.05
N THR A 72 -2.65 14.33 -4.73
CA THR A 72 -1.43 15.05 -5.11
C THR A 72 -0.39 14.01 -5.49
N ASP A 73 0.81 14.43 -5.93
CA ASP A 73 1.94 13.50 -6.04
C ASP A 73 2.23 12.91 -4.66
N CYS A 74 2.39 11.59 -4.59
CA CYS A 74 2.46 10.85 -3.32
C CYS A 74 3.59 9.83 -3.29
N VAL A 75 4.04 9.52 -2.07
CA VAL A 75 4.91 8.37 -1.78
C VAL A 75 4.19 7.51 -0.74
N TRP A 76 3.96 6.23 -1.07
CA TRP A 76 3.19 5.28 -0.29
C TRP A 76 3.98 4.01 -0.07
N PHE A 77 4.01 3.52 1.18
CA PHE A 77 4.67 2.26 1.53
C PHE A 77 3.63 1.25 2.01
N CYS A 78 3.74 0.01 1.51
CA CYS A 78 3.04 -1.15 2.09
C CYS A 78 4.08 -2.02 2.79
N ILE A 79 3.83 -2.37 4.05
CA ILE A 79 4.80 -3.08 4.90
C ILE A 79 4.25 -4.44 5.27
N HIS A 80 5.03 -5.49 5.00
CA HIS A 80 4.66 -6.88 5.25
C HIS A 80 5.75 -7.62 6.01
N ALA A 81 5.33 -8.52 6.92
CA ALA A 81 6.25 -9.45 7.57
C ALA A 81 6.45 -10.65 6.65
N THR A 82 7.66 -10.85 6.17
CA THR A 82 8.01 -11.99 5.31
C THR A 82 9.52 -12.15 5.25
N ASP A 83 9.98 -13.38 5.02
CA ASP A 83 11.37 -13.68 4.72
C ASP A 83 11.66 -13.72 3.21
N GLU A 84 10.66 -13.61 2.36
CA GLU A 84 10.83 -13.57 0.92
C GLU A 84 11.60 -12.33 0.51
N LYS A 85 12.64 -12.51 -0.32
CA LYS A 85 13.50 -11.42 -0.79
C LYS A 85 13.56 -11.32 -2.31
N ASP A 86 12.77 -12.11 -3.02
CA ASP A 86 12.70 -12.06 -4.48
C ASP A 86 11.58 -11.11 -4.91
N PRO A 87 11.90 -9.96 -5.54
CA PRO A 87 10.87 -9.00 -5.97
C PRO A 87 9.81 -9.60 -6.88
N SER A 88 10.17 -10.63 -7.65
CA SER A 88 9.22 -11.28 -8.56
C SER A 88 8.18 -12.12 -7.83
N LYS A 89 8.41 -12.46 -6.56
CA LYS A 89 7.55 -13.34 -5.77
C LYS A 89 6.72 -12.60 -4.73
N VAL A 90 7.20 -11.48 -4.21
CA VAL A 90 6.52 -10.78 -3.12
C VAL A 90 5.12 -10.29 -3.50
N ASP A 91 4.92 -9.83 -4.73
CA ASP A 91 3.62 -9.38 -5.18
C ASP A 91 2.60 -10.52 -5.23
N ASP A 92 3.01 -11.70 -5.71
CA ASP A 92 2.13 -12.87 -5.79
C ASP A 92 1.78 -13.42 -4.42
N ILE A 93 2.74 -13.44 -3.49
CA ILE A 93 2.58 -14.05 -2.17
C ILE A 93 1.85 -13.13 -1.21
N LEU A 94 2.22 -11.84 -1.20
CA LEU A 94 1.78 -10.90 -0.17
C LEU A 94 0.61 -10.02 -0.60
N ILE A 95 0.53 -9.67 -1.86
CA ILE A 95 -0.44 -8.69 -2.34
C ILE A 95 -1.58 -9.37 -3.10
N GLY A 96 -1.37 -10.59 -3.56
CA GLY A 96 -2.41 -11.36 -4.24
C GLY A 96 -2.79 -10.77 -5.60
N VAL A 97 -1.87 -10.14 -6.24
CA VAL A 97 -2.10 -9.43 -7.51
C VAL A 97 -1.77 -10.31 -8.68
#